data_faf449dea15cb7d4f0c3e57fb692996c
#
_entry.id   faf449dea15cb7d4f0c3e57fb692996c
#
_cell.length_a   1.000
_cell.length_b   1.000
_cell.length_c   1.000
_cell.angle_alpha   90.00
_cell.angle_beta   90.00
_cell.angle_gamma   90.00
#
_symmetry.space_group_name_H-M   'P 1'
#
loop_
_entity.id
_entity.type
_entity.pdbx_description
1 polymer ?
#
loop_
_entity_poly.entity_id
_entity_poly.type
_entity_poly.pdbx_seq_one_letter_code
_entity_poly.pdbx_strand_id
1 'polypeptide(L)' 'ESWIGANTVITSGVHIGKHCVIGAGSVVTKDIPDYSVAVGNPAKVVKHYDPCGQQWKRTR' A
#
# COMPACT_ATOMS: atom_id res chain seq x y z
N GLU A 1 -6.53 -9.53 2.44
CA GLU A 1 -6.13 -9.18 3.79
C GLU A 1 -4.94 -8.23 3.76
N SER A 2 -5.05 -7.12 4.44
CA SER A 2 -4.04 -6.07 4.38
C SER A 2 -3.71 -5.56 5.77
N TRP A 3 -2.52 -5.01 5.93
CA TRP A 3 -2.10 -4.45 7.19
C TRP A 3 -2.01 -2.94 7.05
N ILE A 4 -2.72 -2.23 7.91
CA ILE A 4 -2.80 -0.78 7.84
C ILE A 4 -2.31 -0.20 9.15
N GLY A 5 -1.33 0.68 9.07
CA GLY A 5 -0.74 1.31 10.23
C GLY A 5 -1.68 2.30 10.92
N ALA A 6 -1.30 2.69 12.13
CA ALA A 6 -2.10 3.63 12.93
C ALA A 6 -2.18 5.00 12.24
N ASN A 7 -3.29 5.68 12.46
CA ASN A 7 -3.51 7.04 11.96
C ASN A 7 -3.46 7.14 10.44
N THR A 8 -3.75 6.05 9.75
CA THR A 8 -3.85 6.06 8.30
C THR A 8 -5.23 6.57 7.89
N VAL A 9 -5.26 7.43 6.91
CA VAL A 9 -6.51 7.94 6.36
C VAL A 9 -6.67 7.38 4.96
N ILE A 10 -7.83 6.78 4.70
CA ILE A 10 -8.17 6.26 3.39
C ILE A 10 -9.38 7.03 2.91
N THR A 11 -9.24 7.74 1.81
CA THR A 11 -10.33 8.56 1.31
C THR A 11 -11.43 7.71 0.71
N SER A 12 -12.61 8.30 0.59
CA SER A 12 -13.79 7.65 0.06
C SER A 12 -13.54 7.12 -1.35
N GLY A 13 -14.03 5.92 -1.63
CA GLY A 13 -13.93 5.34 -2.97
C GLY A 13 -12.60 4.69 -3.29
N VAL A 14 -11.64 4.69 -2.35
CA VAL A 14 -10.34 4.06 -2.57
C VAL A 14 -10.44 2.58 -2.23
N HIS A 15 -9.83 1.76 -3.06
CA HIS A 15 -9.75 0.31 -2.83
C HIS A 15 -8.31 -0.08 -2.54
N ILE A 16 -8.14 -0.84 -1.48
CA ILE A 16 -6.83 -1.39 -1.11
C ILE A 16 -6.84 -2.86 -1.52
N GLY A 17 -5.85 -3.25 -2.29
CA GLY A 17 -5.75 -4.63 -2.76
C GLY A 17 -5.42 -5.61 -1.64
N LYS A 18 -5.27 -6.88 -1.98
CA LYS A 18 -4.96 -7.93 -1.02
C LYS A 18 -3.49 -7.88 -0.63
N HIS A 19 -3.23 -8.25 0.61
CA HIS A 19 -1.86 -8.39 1.12
C HIS A 19 -1.03 -7.12 0.95
N CYS A 20 -1.68 -5.98 1.17
CA CYS A 20 -1.00 -4.69 1.13
C CYS A 20 -0.53 -4.28 2.51
N VAL A 21 0.48 -3.44 2.56
CA VAL A 21 0.93 -2.83 3.81
C VAL A 21 0.90 -1.33 3.62
N ILE A 22 0.18 -0.65 4.49
CA ILE A 22 0.08 0.81 4.46
C ILE A 22 0.80 1.34 5.70
N GLY A 23 1.78 2.17 5.51
CA GLY A 23 2.55 2.72 6.61
C GLY A 23 1.72 3.65 7.50
N ALA A 24 2.09 3.71 8.78
CA ALA A 24 1.38 4.56 9.73
C ALA A 24 1.44 6.03 9.29
N GLY A 25 0.36 6.74 9.52
CA GLY A 25 0.28 8.16 9.18
C GLY A 25 0.12 8.47 7.71
N SER A 26 -0.09 7.46 6.87
CA SER A 26 -0.25 7.67 5.44
C SER A 26 -1.65 8.18 5.11
N VAL A 27 -1.76 8.87 3.99
CA VAL A 27 -3.05 9.32 3.48
C VAL A 27 -3.22 8.71 2.10
N VAL A 28 -4.13 7.75 1.99
CA VAL A 28 -4.34 7.01 0.75
C VAL A 28 -5.44 7.68 -0.05
N THR A 29 -5.07 8.20 -1.20
CA THR A 29 -6.00 8.94 -2.06
C THR A 29 -6.26 8.24 -3.39
N LYS A 30 -5.55 7.15 -3.66
CA LYS A 30 -5.72 6.37 -4.90
C LYS A 30 -5.72 4.90 -4.56
N ASP A 31 -6.31 4.10 -5.43
CA ASP A 31 -6.34 2.65 -5.24
C ASP A 31 -4.93 2.10 -5.13
N ILE A 32 -4.79 1.11 -4.26
CA ILE A 32 -3.53 0.43 -4.05
C ILE A 32 -3.64 -0.98 -4.62
N PRO A 33 -2.78 -1.37 -5.56
CA PRO A 33 -2.85 -2.72 -6.13
C PRO A 33 -2.42 -3.78 -5.12
N ASP A 34 -2.77 -5.03 -5.41
CA ASP A 34 -2.43 -6.15 -4.55
C ASP A 34 -0.92 -6.23 -4.31
N TYR A 35 -0.55 -6.75 -3.15
CA TYR A 35 0.84 -7.04 -2.80
C TYR A 35 1.74 -5.80 -2.88
N SER A 36 1.25 -4.69 -2.36
CA SER A 36 2.00 -3.43 -2.41
C SER A 36 2.24 -2.88 -1.02
N VAL A 37 3.29 -2.09 -0.90
CA VAL A 37 3.57 -1.31 0.32
C VAL A 37 3.46 0.16 -0.07
N ALA A 38 2.58 0.88 0.58
CA ALA A 38 2.37 2.30 0.32
C ALA A 38 2.58 3.11 1.58
N VAL A 39 3.23 4.24 1.46
CA VAL A 39 3.52 5.12 2.60
C VAL A 39 3.47 6.58 2.16
N GLY A 40 3.24 7.44 3.12
CA GLY A 40 3.38 8.88 2.92
C GLY A 40 2.07 9.63 2.75
N ASN A 41 2.17 10.90 2.55
CA ASN A 41 1.04 11.79 2.35
C ASN A 41 1.32 12.69 1.13
N PRO A 42 0.69 12.41 -0.01
CA PRO A 42 -0.21 11.28 -0.26
C PRO A 42 0.57 9.96 -0.32
N ALA A 43 -0.10 8.87 0.04
CA ALA A 43 0.55 7.57 0.04
C ALA A 43 0.94 7.17 -1.38
N LYS A 44 2.16 6.63 -1.49
CA LYS A 44 2.65 6.16 -2.77
C LYS A 44 3.18 4.75 -2.61
N VAL A 45 2.99 3.94 -3.63
CA VAL A 45 3.51 2.59 -3.64
C VAL A 45 5.03 2.65 -3.74
N VAL A 46 5.70 2.15 -2.72
CA VAL A 46 7.17 2.18 -2.67
C VAL A 46 7.78 0.80 -2.88
N LYS A 47 6.98 -0.25 -2.68
CA LYS A 47 7.42 -1.62 -2.90
C LYS A 47 6.24 -2.45 -3.36
N HIS A 48 6.52 -3.51 -4.09
CA HIS A 48 5.52 -4.51 -4.40
C HIS A 48 6.14 -5.88 -4.32
N TYR A 49 5.31 -6.87 -3.99
CA TYR A 49 5.76 -8.25 -3.92
C TYR A 49 5.60 -8.89 -5.27
N ASP A 50 6.64 -9.57 -5.73
CA ASP A 50 6.60 -10.32 -6.97
C ASP A 50 6.33 -11.78 -6.66
N PRO A 51 5.10 -12.27 -6.84
CA PRO A 51 4.82 -13.67 -6.54
C PRO A 51 5.57 -14.65 -7.42
N CYS A 52 5.93 -14.26 -8.62
CA CYS A 52 6.75 -15.13 -9.48
C CYS A 52 8.16 -15.26 -8.96
N GLY A 53 8.76 -14.19 -8.52
CA GLY A 53 10.09 -14.20 -7.94
C GLY A 53 10.10 -14.41 -6.44
N GLN A 54 8.95 -14.38 -5.83
CA GLN A 54 8.79 -14.54 -4.38
C GLN A 54 9.65 -13.58 -3.59
N GLN A 55 9.69 -12.33 -4.02
CA GLN A 55 10.46 -11.32 -3.31
C GLN A 55 9.84 -9.95 -3.50
N TRP A 56 10.12 -9.07 -2.54
CA TRP A 56 9.69 -7.69 -2.60
C TRP A 56 10.62 -6.89 -3.49
N LYS A 57 10.05 -6.08 -4.34
CA LYS A 57 10.81 -5.22 -5.23
C LYS A 57 10.45 -3.78 -4.98
N ARG A 58 11.45 -2.92 -5.00
CA ARG A 58 11.23 -1.50 -4.84
C ARG A 58 10.60 -0.94 -6.11
N THR A 59 9.55 -0.16 -5.92
CA THR A 59 8.89 0.57 -6.99
C THR A 59 9.35 2.00 -6.92
N ARG A 60 10.04 2.50 -7.85
CA ARG A 60 10.57 3.71 -7.77
C ARG A 60 10.23 4.80 -8.11
#